data_2bb63c3b08774dc876b0697cb84e4b1b
#
_entry.id   2bb63c3b08774dc876b0697cb84e4b1b
#
_cell.length_a   1.000
_cell.length_b   1.000
_cell.length_c   1.000
_cell.angle_alpha   90.00
_cell.angle_beta   90.00
_cell.angle_gamma   90.00
#
_symmetry.space_group_name_H-M   'P 1'
#
loop_
_entity.id
_entity.type
_entity.pdbx_description
1 polymer ?
#
loop_
_entity_poly.entity_id
_entity_poly.type
_entity_poly.pdbx_seq_one_letter_code
_entity_poly.pdbx_strand_id
1 'polypeptide(L)'
;MIMGQTKIIHEHYDSKPWAGIISATLFAGLTISKLVIDSKEHSWIYLLIFGLIILPTVVLLVMDIIWKKKPTLIVYNDRLEVMKPMSSKRVEIMYSDIKNMALQAGQLRIWLDEYSGPSCHNLGANANKAQESYDILRTAYDQYNQEHNFKTVPLWDLPKKKTGIGQVVFIITFLAILMLLFILKH
;
A
#
# COMPACT_ATOMS: atom_id res chain seq x y z
N MET A 1 7.96 35.34 18.00
CA MET A 1 7.97 33.97 17.47
C MET A 1 6.85 33.89 16.40
N ILE A 2 7.19 34.15 15.13
CA ILE A 2 6.23 34.12 14.03
C ILE A 2 5.99 32.65 13.77
N MET A 3 4.82 32.10 14.16
CA MET A 3 4.38 30.78 13.69
C MET A 3 4.31 30.86 12.16
N GLY A 4 5.32 30.30 11.49
CA GLY A 4 5.31 30.17 10.05
C GLY A 4 4.04 29.44 9.64
N GLN A 5 3.24 30.03 8.78
CA GLN A 5 2.04 29.37 8.25
C GLN A 5 2.47 28.07 7.59
N THR A 6 1.97 26.95 8.10
CA THR A 6 2.19 25.64 7.50
C THR A 6 1.56 25.63 6.12
N LYS A 7 2.41 25.59 5.08
CA LYS A 7 1.98 25.66 3.68
C LYS A 7 2.00 24.25 3.08
N ILE A 8 0.90 23.85 2.47
CA ILE A 8 0.86 22.63 1.65
C ILE A 8 1.68 22.87 0.39
N ILE A 9 2.65 22.02 0.14
CA ILE A 9 3.52 22.04 -1.05
C ILE A 9 2.94 21.11 -2.12
N HIS A 10 2.48 19.90 -1.73
CA HIS A 10 2.00 18.88 -2.65
C HIS A 10 0.98 17.95 -2.02
N GLU A 11 0.03 17.47 -2.84
CA GLU A 11 -0.93 16.44 -2.47
C GLU A 11 -0.86 15.30 -3.48
N HIS A 12 -0.62 14.08 -3.00
CA HIS A 12 -0.61 12.88 -3.82
C HIS A 12 -1.90 12.08 -3.64
N TYR A 13 -2.51 11.73 -4.77
CA TYR A 13 -3.71 10.89 -4.82
C TYR A 13 -3.36 9.57 -5.48
N ASP A 14 -3.53 8.46 -4.75
CA ASP A 14 -3.29 7.12 -5.26
C ASP A 14 -4.23 6.81 -6.43
N SER A 15 -3.65 6.44 -7.58
CA SER A 15 -4.39 5.84 -8.68
C SER A 15 -4.34 4.32 -8.52
N LYS A 16 -5.32 3.74 -7.84
CA LYS A 16 -5.35 2.30 -7.61
C LYS A 16 -5.57 1.51 -8.89
N PRO A 17 -4.95 0.31 -9.03
CA PRO A 17 -5.03 -0.52 -10.25
C PRO A 17 -6.35 -1.28 -10.35
N TRP A 18 -7.47 -0.57 -10.34
CA TRP A 18 -8.82 -1.18 -10.37
C TRP A 18 -9.04 -2.06 -11.58
N ALA A 19 -8.50 -1.68 -12.73
CA ALA A 19 -8.60 -2.48 -13.93
C ALA A 19 -8.03 -3.89 -13.71
N GLY A 20 -6.91 -4.02 -12.98
CA GLY A 20 -6.31 -5.30 -12.65
C GLY A 20 -7.18 -6.14 -11.70
N ILE A 21 -7.75 -5.52 -10.67
CA ILE A 21 -8.62 -6.22 -9.70
C ILE A 21 -9.93 -6.65 -10.37
N ILE A 22 -10.56 -5.77 -11.14
CA ILE A 22 -11.80 -6.08 -11.87
C ILE A 22 -11.54 -7.20 -12.88
N SER A 23 -10.46 -7.13 -13.66
CA SER A 23 -10.15 -8.17 -14.65
C SER A 23 -9.85 -9.51 -13.99
N ALA A 24 -9.10 -9.53 -12.88
CA ALA A 24 -8.81 -10.75 -12.13
C ALA A 24 -10.10 -11.37 -11.54
N THR A 25 -11.01 -10.55 -11.01
CA THR A 25 -12.29 -11.03 -10.47
C THR A 25 -13.21 -11.55 -11.56
N LEU A 26 -13.30 -10.87 -12.72
CA LEU A 26 -14.05 -11.34 -13.86
C LEU A 26 -13.50 -12.65 -14.41
N PHE A 27 -12.18 -12.77 -14.53
CA PHE A 27 -11.53 -13.99 -14.98
C PHE A 27 -11.78 -15.16 -14.02
N ALA A 28 -11.63 -14.95 -12.71
CA ALA A 28 -11.96 -15.93 -11.68
C ALA A 28 -13.44 -16.34 -11.75
N GLY A 29 -14.35 -15.37 -11.91
CA GLY A 29 -15.79 -15.61 -12.06
C GLY A 29 -16.14 -16.46 -13.27
N LEU A 30 -15.56 -16.16 -14.44
CA LEU A 30 -15.75 -16.93 -15.66
C LEU A 30 -15.22 -18.35 -15.54
N THR A 31 -14.06 -18.53 -14.92
CA THR A 31 -13.45 -19.85 -14.71
C THR A 31 -14.32 -20.72 -13.79
N ILE A 32 -14.80 -20.14 -12.69
CA ILE A 32 -15.68 -20.83 -11.74
C ILE A 32 -17.03 -21.15 -12.38
N SER A 33 -17.63 -20.22 -13.15
CA SER A 33 -18.87 -20.45 -13.86
C SER A 33 -18.78 -21.63 -14.83
N LYS A 34 -17.65 -21.75 -15.55
CA LYS A 34 -17.40 -22.89 -16.43
C LYS A 34 -17.32 -24.20 -15.66
N LEU A 35 -16.62 -24.20 -14.52
CA LEU A 35 -16.52 -25.39 -13.65
C LEU A 35 -17.88 -25.80 -13.07
N VAL A 36 -18.76 -24.84 -12.73
CA VAL A 36 -20.13 -25.08 -12.23
C VAL A 36 -20.99 -25.72 -13.32
N ILE A 37 -20.86 -25.25 -14.56
CA ILE A 37 -21.65 -25.78 -15.71
C ILE A 37 -21.23 -27.21 -16.01
N ASP A 38 -19.93 -27.53 -15.92
CA ASP A 38 -19.38 -28.84 -16.25
C ASP A 38 -19.64 -29.88 -15.14
N SER A 39 -19.89 -29.48 -13.87
CA SER A 39 -20.08 -30.38 -12.73
C SER A 39 -21.50 -30.29 -12.15
N LYS A 40 -22.37 -31.20 -12.57
CA LYS A 40 -23.77 -31.24 -12.08
C LYS A 40 -23.94 -31.62 -10.61
N GLU A 41 -22.97 -32.33 -9.99
CA GLU A 41 -23.14 -32.89 -8.64
C GLU A 41 -22.71 -31.96 -7.49
N HIS A 42 -21.86 -30.95 -7.72
CA HIS A 42 -21.29 -30.12 -6.65
C HIS A 42 -21.44 -28.61 -6.90
N SER A 43 -22.46 -28.20 -7.61
CA SER A 43 -22.67 -26.78 -8.02
C SER A 43 -22.70 -25.81 -6.84
N TRP A 44 -23.19 -26.20 -5.67
CA TRP A 44 -23.28 -25.37 -4.48
C TRP A 44 -21.89 -25.02 -3.88
N ILE A 45 -20.90 -25.92 -3.99
CA ILE A 45 -19.52 -25.66 -3.51
C ILE A 45 -18.88 -24.54 -4.33
N TYR A 46 -19.09 -24.56 -5.64
CA TYR A 46 -18.56 -23.52 -6.54
C TYR A 46 -19.23 -22.17 -6.32
N LEU A 47 -20.53 -22.15 -6.01
CA LEU A 47 -21.25 -20.94 -5.63
C LEU A 47 -20.72 -20.34 -4.31
N LEU A 48 -20.36 -21.19 -3.34
CA LEU A 48 -19.75 -20.78 -2.09
C LEU A 48 -18.37 -20.16 -2.31
N ILE A 49 -17.52 -20.81 -3.11
CA ILE A 49 -16.19 -20.30 -3.48
C ILE A 49 -16.31 -18.98 -4.25
N PHE A 50 -17.26 -18.87 -5.18
CA PHE A 50 -17.53 -17.67 -5.92
C PHE A 50 -17.96 -16.51 -5.02
N GLY A 51 -18.84 -16.76 -4.06
CA GLY A 51 -19.25 -15.79 -3.05
C GLY A 51 -18.07 -15.31 -2.18
N LEU A 52 -17.20 -16.24 -1.76
CA LEU A 52 -15.99 -15.94 -0.98
C LEU A 52 -14.99 -15.05 -1.74
N ILE A 53 -14.95 -15.13 -3.07
CA ILE A 53 -14.07 -14.29 -3.90
C ILE A 53 -14.72 -12.94 -4.22
N ILE A 54 -16.01 -12.94 -4.54
CA ILE A 54 -16.72 -11.70 -4.94
C ILE A 54 -16.93 -10.76 -3.75
N LEU A 55 -17.33 -11.29 -2.60
CA LEU A 55 -17.67 -10.47 -1.45
C LEU A 55 -16.51 -9.55 -1.01
N PRO A 56 -15.28 -10.04 -0.81
CA PRO A 56 -14.14 -9.18 -0.49
C PRO A 56 -13.83 -8.16 -1.59
N THR A 57 -14.01 -8.53 -2.87
CA THR A 57 -13.75 -7.64 -4.00
C THR A 57 -14.75 -6.49 -4.03
N VAL A 58 -16.04 -6.77 -3.82
CA VAL A 58 -17.09 -5.74 -3.73
C VAL A 58 -16.86 -4.83 -2.53
N VAL A 59 -16.51 -5.39 -1.37
CA VAL A 59 -16.17 -4.60 -0.17
C VAL A 59 -14.99 -3.67 -0.44
N LEU A 60 -13.91 -4.17 -1.05
CA LEU A 60 -12.75 -3.36 -1.41
C LEU A 60 -13.10 -2.26 -2.42
N LEU A 61 -13.99 -2.54 -3.38
CA LEU A 61 -14.50 -1.58 -4.37
C LEU A 61 -15.28 -0.44 -3.67
N VAL A 62 -16.21 -0.80 -2.78
CA VAL A 62 -16.99 0.18 -2.02
C VAL A 62 -16.11 1.04 -1.12
N MET A 63 -15.18 0.41 -0.40
CA MET A 63 -14.23 1.15 0.43
C MET A 63 -13.38 2.13 -0.38
N ASP A 64 -13.00 1.77 -1.60
CA ASP A 64 -12.23 2.68 -2.46
C ASP A 64 -13.06 3.87 -2.96
N ILE A 65 -14.30 3.66 -3.36
CA ILE A 65 -15.20 4.75 -3.77
C ILE A 65 -15.33 5.77 -2.63
N ILE A 66 -15.41 5.28 -1.38
CA ILE A 66 -15.52 6.14 -0.19
C ILE A 66 -14.19 6.89 0.07
N TRP A 67 -13.02 6.24 -0.17
CA TRP A 67 -11.70 6.82 0.16
C TRP A 67 -11.04 7.58 -0.98
N LYS A 68 -11.55 7.46 -2.20
CA LYS A 68 -10.98 8.01 -3.44
C LYS A 68 -10.79 9.53 -3.45
N LYS A 69 -11.43 10.23 -2.53
CA LYS A 69 -11.39 11.70 -2.44
C LYS A 69 -10.32 12.23 -1.46
N LYS A 70 -9.53 11.34 -0.81
CA LYS A 70 -8.56 11.76 0.20
C LYS A 70 -7.14 11.55 -0.32
N PRO A 71 -6.27 12.57 -0.26
CA PRO A 71 -4.87 12.38 -0.63
C PRO A 71 -4.20 11.36 0.31
N THR A 72 -3.37 10.49 -0.26
CA THR A 72 -2.61 9.46 0.47
C THR A 72 -1.35 10.00 1.10
N LEU A 73 -0.79 11.07 0.51
CA LEU A 73 0.35 11.81 1.03
C LEU A 73 0.07 13.30 0.88
N ILE A 74 0.33 14.09 1.92
CA ILE A 74 0.37 15.55 1.88
C ILE A 74 1.75 15.98 2.35
N VAL A 75 2.40 16.81 1.55
CA VAL A 75 3.73 17.37 1.83
C VAL A 75 3.56 18.81 2.26
N TYR A 76 4.08 19.13 3.44
CA TYR A 76 4.17 20.49 3.97
C TYR A 76 5.63 20.95 3.98
N ASN A 77 5.87 22.18 4.41
CA ASN A 77 7.20 22.74 4.53
C ASN A 77 8.02 22.21 5.73
N ASP A 78 7.36 21.66 6.75
CA ASP A 78 7.96 21.22 8.03
C ASP A 78 7.65 19.77 8.39
N ARG A 79 6.68 19.14 7.68
CA ARG A 79 6.15 17.81 7.98
C ARG A 79 5.52 17.17 6.77
N LEU A 80 5.17 15.92 6.92
CA LEU A 80 4.33 15.19 5.98
C LEU A 80 3.18 14.49 6.70
N GLU A 81 2.07 14.33 6.01
CA GLU A 81 0.96 13.49 6.45
C GLU A 81 0.80 12.31 5.49
N VAL A 82 0.78 11.11 6.03
CA VAL A 82 0.56 9.88 5.26
C VAL A 82 -0.67 9.14 5.76
N MET A 83 -1.42 8.56 4.85
CA MET A 83 -2.57 7.74 5.20
C MET A 83 -2.10 6.38 5.73
N LYS A 84 -2.66 5.94 6.87
CA LYS A 84 -2.42 4.58 7.38
C LYS A 84 -3.01 3.54 6.41
N PRO A 85 -2.32 2.42 6.19
CA PRO A 85 -2.88 1.30 5.44
C PRO A 85 -4.23 0.87 6.03
N MET A 86 -5.21 0.62 5.18
CA MET A 86 -6.57 0.17 5.55
C MET A 86 -7.33 1.09 6.54
N SER A 87 -6.94 2.37 6.64
CA SER A 87 -7.59 3.34 7.52
C SER A 87 -7.76 4.68 6.82
N SER A 88 -8.80 5.42 7.19
CA SER A 88 -8.96 6.82 6.79
C SER A 88 -8.18 7.79 7.68
N LYS A 89 -7.50 7.30 8.71
CA LYS A 89 -6.69 8.10 9.63
C LYS A 89 -5.35 8.44 8.98
N ARG A 90 -4.90 9.67 9.18
CA ARG A 90 -3.58 10.14 8.78
C ARG A 90 -2.61 10.09 9.95
N VAL A 91 -1.35 9.89 9.62
CA VAL A 91 -0.23 10.04 10.55
C VAL A 91 0.55 11.26 10.09
N GLU A 92 0.75 12.16 11.00
CA GLU A 92 1.62 13.31 10.85
C GLU A 92 3.04 12.89 11.29
N ILE A 93 4.03 13.25 10.48
CA ILE A 93 5.44 12.94 10.71
C ILE A 93 6.22 14.23 10.50
N MET A 94 6.88 14.72 11.54
CA MET A 94 7.74 15.89 11.47
C MET A 94 9.04 15.55 10.73
N TYR A 95 9.58 16.46 9.95
CA TYR A 95 10.85 16.24 9.26
C TYR A 95 12.02 16.09 10.24
N SER A 96 11.95 16.73 11.41
CA SER A 96 12.92 16.55 12.49
C SER A 96 13.06 15.10 12.98
N ASP A 97 11.97 14.33 12.89
CA ASP A 97 11.93 12.95 13.38
C ASP A 97 12.41 11.95 12.34
N ILE A 98 12.54 12.38 11.07
CA ILE A 98 12.91 11.51 9.97
C ILE A 98 14.43 11.37 9.90
N LYS A 99 14.94 10.17 10.06
CA LYS A 99 16.37 9.85 9.88
C LYS A 99 16.74 9.73 8.40
N ASN A 100 15.90 9.10 7.62
CA ASN A 100 15.98 9.06 6.16
C ASN A 100 14.68 8.53 5.55
N MET A 101 14.57 8.63 4.22
CA MET A 101 13.44 8.11 3.46
C MET A 101 13.91 7.54 2.12
N ALA A 102 13.17 6.57 1.60
CA ALA A 102 13.40 5.98 0.29
C ALA A 102 12.09 5.58 -0.36
N LEU A 103 12.04 5.61 -1.69
CA LEU A 103 10.96 5.02 -2.48
C LEU A 103 11.42 3.68 -3.02
N GLN A 104 10.65 2.62 -2.79
CA GLN A 104 10.91 1.30 -3.35
C GLN A 104 9.60 0.63 -3.77
N ALA A 105 9.49 0.28 -5.05
CA ALA A 105 8.31 -0.37 -5.63
C ALA A 105 6.98 0.34 -5.29
N GLY A 106 6.93 1.66 -5.40
CA GLY A 106 5.75 2.49 -5.09
C GLY A 106 5.44 2.63 -3.60
N GLN A 107 6.31 2.12 -2.72
CA GLN A 107 6.21 2.26 -1.27
C GLN A 107 7.20 3.31 -0.76
N LEU A 108 6.69 4.33 -0.12
CA LEU A 108 7.48 5.27 0.66
C LEU A 108 7.89 4.60 1.97
N ARG A 109 9.19 4.49 2.19
CA ARG A 109 9.80 3.96 3.41
C ARG A 109 10.39 5.12 4.19
N ILE A 110 9.99 5.25 5.45
CA ILE A 110 10.43 6.33 6.34
C ILE A 110 11.05 5.71 7.59
N TRP A 111 12.28 6.06 7.88
CA TRP A 111 12.97 5.69 9.11
C TRP A 111 12.85 6.83 10.12
N LEU A 112 12.19 6.55 11.24
CA LEU A 112 12.02 7.47 12.36
C LEU A 112 13.02 7.18 13.48
N ASP A 113 13.60 5.97 13.49
CA ASP A 113 14.48 5.47 14.51
C ASP A 113 15.65 4.72 13.86
N GLU A 114 16.82 4.76 14.49
CA GLU A 114 18.02 4.07 14.05
C GLU A 114 17.97 2.56 14.34
N TYR A 115 17.05 2.11 15.17
CA TYR A 115 16.95 0.72 15.65
C TYR A 115 15.77 -0.03 15.06
N SER A 116 14.73 0.66 14.62
CA SER A 116 13.54 0.06 14.05
C SER A 116 13.54 0.10 12.52
N GLY A 117 12.90 -0.90 11.91
CA GLY A 117 12.72 -0.91 10.46
C GLY A 117 11.81 0.24 9.99
N PRO A 118 11.81 0.55 8.68
CA PRO A 118 11.04 1.66 8.15
C PRO A 118 9.52 1.46 8.28
N SER A 119 8.81 2.53 8.57
CA SER A 119 7.38 2.58 8.31
C SER A 119 7.15 2.62 6.79
N CYS A 120 6.22 1.80 6.29
CA CYS A 120 5.96 1.67 4.87
C CYS A 120 4.56 2.21 4.53
N HIS A 121 4.52 3.17 3.61
CA HIS A 121 3.30 3.80 3.13
C HIS A 121 3.18 3.61 1.62
N ASN A 122 2.05 3.09 1.16
CA ASN A 122 1.83 2.89 -0.27
C ASN A 122 1.45 4.22 -0.93
N LEU A 123 2.21 4.61 -1.95
CA LEU A 123 1.91 5.77 -2.80
C LEU A 123 1.12 5.37 -4.06
N GLY A 124 0.80 4.09 -4.23
CA GLY A 124 0.01 3.59 -5.33
C GLY A 124 0.80 2.85 -6.41
N ALA A 125 0.06 2.34 -7.39
CA ALA A 125 0.60 1.48 -8.43
C ALA A 125 1.23 2.24 -9.60
N ASN A 126 0.97 3.55 -9.73
CA ASN A 126 1.59 4.36 -10.77
C ASN A 126 2.98 4.81 -10.34
N ALA A 127 4.01 4.10 -10.83
CA ALA A 127 5.39 4.34 -10.47
C ALA A 127 5.85 5.78 -10.77
N ASN A 128 5.41 6.37 -11.89
CA ASN A 128 5.82 7.72 -12.28
C ASN A 128 5.25 8.77 -11.33
N LYS A 129 3.96 8.67 -10.97
CA LYS A 129 3.34 9.58 -10.00
C LYS A 129 3.93 9.42 -8.60
N ALA A 130 4.22 8.19 -8.19
CA ALA A 130 4.85 7.91 -6.91
C ALA A 130 6.27 8.52 -6.86
N GLN A 131 7.02 8.40 -7.96
CA GLN A 131 8.36 8.99 -8.07
C GLN A 131 8.30 10.52 -8.03
N GLU A 132 7.43 11.14 -8.81
CA GLU A 132 7.24 12.61 -8.80
C GLU A 132 6.92 13.12 -7.39
N SER A 133 5.98 12.48 -6.70
CA SER A 133 5.62 12.88 -5.34
C SER A 133 6.74 12.66 -4.33
N TYR A 134 7.54 11.60 -4.52
CA TYR A 134 8.72 11.35 -3.72
C TYR A 134 9.80 12.41 -3.94
N ASP A 135 10.04 12.84 -5.19
CA ASP A 135 11.04 13.85 -5.52
C ASP A 135 10.68 15.20 -4.92
N ILE A 136 9.39 15.57 -4.95
CA ILE A 136 8.89 16.78 -4.29
C ILE A 136 9.08 16.69 -2.76
N LEU A 137 8.69 15.56 -2.16
CA LEU A 137 8.86 15.32 -0.74
C LEU A 137 10.34 15.36 -0.34
N ARG A 138 11.20 14.73 -1.14
CA ARG A 138 12.65 14.70 -0.89
C ARG A 138 13.25 16.11 -0.94
N THR A 139 12.86 16.91 -1.92
CA THR A 139 13.29 18.30 -2.04
C THR A 139 12.88 19.13 -0.83
N ALA A 140 11.62 19.02 -0.39
CA ALA A 140 11.13 19.72 0.80
C ALA A 140 11.86 19.30 2.08
N TYR A 141 12.12 17.99 2.24
CA TYR A 141 12.87 17.43 3.37
C TYR A 141 14.33 17.90 3.37
N ASP A 142 15.00 17.88 2.23
CA ASP A 142 16.40 18.30 2.12
C ASP A 142 16.56 19.80 2.37
N GLN A 143 15.61 20.61 1.88
CA GLN A 143 15.56 22.06 2.18
C GLN A 143 15.39 22.30 3.70
N TYR A 144 14.44 21.62 4.33
CA TYR A 144 14.22 21.70 5.77
C TYR A 144 15.49 21.35 6.57
N ASN A 145 16.17 20.26 6.17
CA ASN A 145 17.40 19.82 6.84
C ASN A 145 18.55 20.82 6.69
N GLN A 146 18.67 21.47 5.52
CA GLN A 146 19.67 22.51 5.29
C GLN A 146 19.40 23.74 6.17
N GLU A 147 18.14 24.17 6.26
CA GLU A 147 17.73 25.34 7.07
C GLU A 147 17.96 25.11 8.57
N HIS A 148 17.82 23.85 9.04
CA HIS A 148 17.90 23.49 10.47
C HIS A 148 19.18 22.74 10.85
N ASN A 149 20.13 22.55 9.92
CA ASN A 149 21.39 21.82 10.12
C ASN A 149 21.21 20.35 10.59
N PHE A 150 20.11 19.69 10.19
CA PHE A 150 19.92 18.27 10.45
C PHE A 150 20.72 17.41 9.48
N LYS A 151 21.35 16.34 10.02
CA LYS A 151 22.09 15.37 9.20
C LYS A 151 21.23 14.12 8.97
N THR A 152 21.10 13.74 7.72
CA THR A 152 20.46 12.45 7.36
C THR A 152 21.41 11.29 7.61
N VAL A 153 20.89 10.20 8.15
CA VAL A 153 21.62 8.94 8.30
C VAL A 153 21.67 8.22 6.96
N PRO A 154 22.83 7.73 6.50
CA PRO A 154 22.92 6.97 5.25
C PRO A 154 22.01 5.75 5.26
N LEU A 155 21.38 5.43 4.10
CA LEU A 155 20.42 4.34 4.01
C LEU A 155 20.99 2.95 4.32
N TRP A 156 22.29 2.75 4.09
CA TRP A 156 22.97 1.48 4.40
C TRP A 156 23.18 1.23 5.89
N ASP A 157 23.19 2.30 6.70
CA ASP A 157 23.33 2.22 8.16
C ASP A 157 21.97 2.03 8.86
N LEU A 158 20.87 2.13 8.12
CA LEU A 158 19.54 2.01 8.67
C LEU A 158 19.03 0.57 8.65
N PRO A 159 18.23 0.15 9.66
CA PRO A 159 17.73 -1.20 9.76
C PRO A 159 16.79 -1.52 8.60
N LYS A 160 16.94 -2.71 8.01
CA LYS A 160 16.04 -3.20 6.97
C LYS A 160 14.74 -3.73 7.59
N LYS A 161 13.64 -3.59 6.87
CA LYS A 161 12.37 -4.19 7.31
C LYS A 161 12.54 -5.70 7.40
N LYS A 162 12.32 -6.26 8.60
CA LYS A 162 12.25 -7.70 8.80
C LYS A 162 11.02 -8.24 8.07
N THR A 163 11.19 -9.30 7.29
CA THR A 163 10.07 -9.99 6.65
C THR A 163 9.17 -10.53 7.76
N GLY A 164 7.95 -10.01 7.85
CA GLY A 164 7.03 -10.41 8.92
C GLY A 164 6.61 -11.86 8.75
N ILE A 165 6.49 -12.59 9.87
CA ILE A 165 5.98 -13.98 9.91
C ILE A 165 4.66 -14.09 9.14
N GLY A 166 3.81 -13.05 9.18
CA GLY A 166 2.55 -13.01 8.45
C GLY A 166 2.67 -13.15 6.93
N GLN A 167 3.75 -12.64 6.32
CA GLN A 167 3.97 -12.81 4.86
C GLN A 167 4.35 -14.25 4.53
N VAL A 168 5.15 -14.89 5.37
CA VAL A 168 5.54 -16.29 5.20
C VAL A 168 4.33 -17.19 5.39
N VAL A 169 3.53 -16.96 6.43
CA VAL A 169 2.28 -17.69 6.68
C VAL A 169 1.31 -17.54 5.52
N PHE A 170 1.14 -16.34 4.99
CA PHE A 170 0.26 -16.09 3.84
C PHE A 170 0.70 -16.90 2.60
N ILE A 171 2.01 -16.91 2.28
CA ILE A 171 2.54 -17.67 1.14
C ILE A 171 2.31 -19.17 1.34
N ILE A 172 2.58 -19.70 2.55
CA ILE A 172 2.39 -21.11 2.86
C ILE A 172 0.90 -21.49 2.75
N THR A 173 0.00 -20.67 3.30
CA THR A 173 -1.44 -20.90 3.24
C THR A 173 -1.95 -20.87 1.80
N PHE A 174 -1.48 -19.92 0.99
CA PHE A 174 -1.84 -19.81 -0.41
C PHE A 174 -1.39 -21.02 -1.22
N LEU A 175 -0.15 -21.49 -1.00
CA LEU A 175 0.37 -22.70 -1.65
C LEU A 175 -0.39 -23.97 -1.22
N ALA A 176 -0.77 -24.08 0.06
CA ALA A 176 -1.57 -25.19 0.58
C ALA A 176 -2.97 -25.23 -0.08
N ILE A 177 -3.62 -24.08 -0.25
CA ILE A 177 -4.92 -23.95 -0.95
C ILE A 177 -4.77 -24.38 -2.41
N LEU A 178 -3.73 -23.95 -3.10
CA LEU A 178 -3.48 -24.35 -4.49
C LEU A 178 -3.25 -25.88 -4.61
N MET A 179 -2.47 -26.48 -3.70
CA MET A 179 -2.28 -27.92 -3.66
C MET A 179 -3.60 -28.67 -3.42
N LEU A 180 -4.41 -28.19 -2.50
CA LEU A 180 -5.71 -28.79 -2.18
C LEU A 180 -6.67 -28.75 -3.37
N LEU A 181 -6.71 -27.62 -4.09
CA LEU A 181 -7.46 -27.48 -5.32
C LEU A 181 -6.97 -28.40 -6.45
N PHE A 182 -5.66 -28.65 -6.51
CA PHE A 182 -5.08 -29.58 -7.47
C PHE A 182 -5.43 -31.03 -7.17
N ILE A 183 -5.40 -31.43 -5.89
CA ILE A 183 -5.76 -32.82 -5.43
C ILE A 183 -7.26 -33.07 -5.64
N LEU A 184 -8.13 -32.07 -5.40
CA LEU A 184 -9.57 -32.24 -5.58
C LEU A 184 -10.01 -32.32 -7.06
N LYS A 185 -9.12 -31.94 -7.99
CA LYS A 185 -9.37 -31.99 -9.43
C LYS A 185 -9.03 -33.33 -10.06
N HIS A 186 -8.18 -34.12 -9.38
CA HIS A 186 -7.77 -35.49 -9.80
C HIS A 186 -8.39 -36.56 -8.91
#